data_461790d98a58dc9672bad0a88ba9daaf
#
_entry.id   461790d98a58dc9672bad0a88ba9daaf
#
_cell.length_a   1.000
_cell.length_b   1.000
_cell.length_c   1.000
_cell.angle_alpha   90.00
_cell.angle_beta   90.00
_cell.angle_gamma   90.00
#
_symmetry.space_group_name_H-M   'P 1'
#
loop_
_entity.id
_entity.type
_entity.pdbx_description
1 polymer ?
#
loop_
_entity_poly.entity_id
_entity_poly.type
_entity_poly.pdbx_seq_one_letter_code
_entity_poly.pdbx_strand_id
1 'polypeptide(L)'
;MYAKKHLFILLLLVLSKVAFPQGINFVHNLDEAIILAKKENKLIFIDFYTSWCAPCKMMSNEVFPQKEVGDYFNTNFISVKIQCDDKGIGAELGKKFTVSAYPTLMFLDSGQHVIHSTAGGLYAKQLIELAKIASDPNSNQLKLVKEWESGNRTHDFAKKYFFTLMQSYRVEKANNDFEKYFESLSDSEKANKNTFELMQILNVAPFTPSFEYMELNRKNYERTIGKTTLDSVIAKTYLWYFKRLQSIGLSNNDLKEFDLQMKRFKSKKYLFYKEYAQFYTVFDSRDANGKENIERYIERGNDFLTKYGMKNDEYTIAISHMLGNLTSRKNQTTIGIQWMEDLIGRNNNPKYLNTYFYITWRNYQWDKALKIAEKIKANAIAENKSTEAADKNIQMIKDLKIKYPDQP
;
A
#
# COMPACT_ATOMS: atom_id res chain seq x y z
N MET A 1 18.62 -25.30 66.92
CA MET A 1 17.68 -24.33 66.28
C MET A 1 18.26 -23.60 65.07
N TYR A 2 19.50 -23.84 64.65
CA TYR A 2 20.16 -23.15 63.53
C TYR A 2 20.13 -23.91 62.20
N ALA A 3 19.91 -25.22 62.19
CA ALA A 3 19.94 -26.02 60.95
C ALA A 3 18.70 -25.84 60.06
N LYS A 4 17.56 -25.41 60.60
CA LYS A 4 16.32 -25.17 59.78
C LYS A 4 16.31 -23.84 59.01
N LYS A 5 17.11 -22.84 59.39
CA LYS A 5 17.19 -21.55 58.73
C LYS A 5 18.01 -21.60 57.42
N HIS A 6 19.02 -22.44 57.35
CA HIS A 6 19.87 -22.61 56.14
C HIS A 6 19.21 -23.42 55.05
N LEU A 7 18.30 -24.32 55.37
CA LEU A 7 17.57 -25.12 54.37
C LEU A 7 16.51 -24.26 53.63
N PHE A 8 15.97 -23.22 54.30
CA PHE A 8 14.99 -22.31 53.69
C PHE A 8 15.65 -21.28 52.72
N ILE A 9 16.90 -20.92 52.97
CA ILE A 9 17.68 -19.99 52.11
C ILE A 9 18.17 -20.75 50.87
N LEU A 10 18.50 -22.04 50.96
CA LEU A 10 18.91 -22.85 49.83
C LEU A 10 17.74 -23.16 48.90
N LEU A 11 16.51 -23.27 49.42
CA LEU A 11 15.30 -23.50 48.61
C LEU A 11 14.82 -22.25 47.84
N LEU A 12 15.16 -21.03 48.32
CA LEU A 12 14.86 -19.78 47.65
C LEU A 12 15.82 -19.46 46.49
N LEU A 13 17.02 -20.03 46.48
CA LEU A 13 18.02 -19.84 45.41
C LEU A 13 17.76 -20.74 44.19
N VAL A 14 16.94 -21.78 44.28
CA VAL A 14 16.61 -22.69 43.16
C VAL A 14 15.42 -22.20 42.32
N LEU A 15 14.71 -21.13 42.76
CA LEU A 15 13.58 -20.55 42.07
C LEU A 15 13.92 -19.26 41.30
N SER A 16 15.19 -19.01 41.00
CA SER A 16 15.54 -18.05 39.95
C SER A 16 15.07 -18.67 38.61
N LYS A 17 13.82 -18.40 38.26
CA LYS A 17 13.34 -18.59 36.89
C LYS A 17 14.33 -17.84 36.02
N VAL A 18 15.17 -18.56 35.28
CA VAL A 18 15.89 -18.01 34.17
C VAL A 18 14.80 -17.45 33.26
N ALA A 19 14.59 -16.15 33.29
CA ALA A 19 13.71 -15.47 32.37
C ALA A 19 14.37 -15.58 31.01
N PHE A 20 14.06 -16.65 30.29
CA PHE A 20 14.36 -16.72 28.87
C PHE A 20 13.66 -15.54 28.21
N PRO A 21 14.35 -14.74 27.40
CA PRO A 21 13.69 -13.70 26.64
C PRO A 21 12.53 -14.34 25.88
N GLN A 22 11.32 -13.79 26.07
CA GLN A 22 10.11 -14.40 25.52
C GLN A 22 10.04 -14.30 23.99
N GLY A 23 10.85 -13.45 23.35
CA GLY A 23 10.82 -13.16 21.93
C GLY A 23 12.04 -13.67 21.16
N ILE A 24 12.19 -13.19 19.92
CA ILE A 24 13.34 -13.48 19.07
C ILE A 24 14.61 -12.88 19.67
N ASN A 25 15.68 -13.69 19.80
CA ASN A 25 17.00 -13.26 20.17
C ASN A 25 17.75 -12.75 18.94
N PHE A 26 17.94 -11.45 18.84
CA PHE A 26 18.70 -10.85 17.75
C PHE A 26 20.16 -10.67 18.14
N VAL A 27 21.07 -11.11 17.26
CA VAL A 27 22.51 -10.84 17.40
C VAL A 27 22.83 -9.41 16.91
N HIS A 28 24.05 -8.92 17.19
CA HIS A 28 24.39 -7.52 17.01
C HIS A 28 24.58 -7.10 15.55
N ASN A 29 25.08 -7.99 14.70
CA ASN A 29 25.39 -7.68 13.30
C ASN A 29 25.37 -8.94 12.43
N LEU A 30 25.47 -8.72 11.10
CA LEU A 30 25.42 -9.80 10.12
C LEU A 30 26.65 -10.72 10.20
N ASP A 31 27.84 -10.21 10.51
CA ASP A 31 29.05 -11.02 10.58
C ASP A 31 28.98 -12.03 11.75
N GLU A 32 28.48 -11.59 12.90
CA GLU A 32 28.18 -12.48 14.02
C GLU A 32 27.14 -13.53 13.63
N ALA A 33 26.07 -13.12 12.95
CA ALA A 33 25.06 -14.05 12.48
C ALA A 33 25.62 -15.12 11.54
N ILE A 34 26.53 -14.75 10.62
CA ILE A 34 27.19 -15.68 9.70
C ILE A 34 28.05 -16.71 10.46
N ILE A 35 28.84 -16.24 11.43
CA ILE A 35 29.70 -17.12 12.24
C ILE A 35 28.86 -18.15 13.00
N LEU A 36 27.80 -17.68 13.67
CA LEU A 36 26.90 -18.55 14.42
C LEU A 36 26.10 -19.49 13.52
N ALA A 37 25.61 -19.00 12.38
CA ALA A 37 24.89 -19.82 11.40
C ALA A 37 25.75 -20.97 10.86
N LYS A 38 27.04 -20.73 10.58
CA LYS A 38 27.99 -21.79 10.21
C LYS A 38 28.20 -22.79 11.33
N LYS A 39 28.39 -22.32 12.57
CA LYS A 39 28.61 -23.15 13.75
C LYS A 39 27.41 -24.04 14.07
N GLU A 40 26.21 -23.51 13.96
CA GLU A 40 24.97 -24.19 14.36
C GLU A 40 24.23 -24.84 13.19
N ASN A 41 24.75 -24.72 11.97
CA ASN A 41 24.12 -25.17 10.72
C ASN A 41 22.66 -24.69 10.58
N LYS A 42 22.45 -23.39 10.84
CA LYS A 42 21.15 -22.74 10.74
C LYS A 42 21.11 -21.71 9.61
N LEU A 43 19.91 -21.40 9.13
CA LEU A 43 19.69 -20.22 8.28
C LEU A 43 19.78 -18.93 9.12
N ILE A 44 20.08 -17.83 8.47
CA ILE A 44 20.07 -16.49 9.05
C ILE A 44 18.73 -15.85 8.72
N PHE A 45 18.01 -15.36 9.72
CA PHE A 45 16.85 -14.50 9.55
C PHE A 45 17.24 -13.03 9.71
N ILE A 46 16.90 -12.21 8.75
CA ILE A 46 17.18 -10.76 8.76
C ILE A 46 15.89 -9.97 8.70
N ASP A 47 15.73 -9.04 9.65
CA ASP A 47 14.73 -7.95 9.59
C ASP A 47 15.41 -6.68 9.10
N PHE A 48 15.25 -6.33 7.82
CA PHE A 48 15.67 -5.05 7.29
C PHE A 48 14.57 -4.01 7.56
N TYR A 49 14.90 -2.97 8.33
CA TYR A 49 13.94 -1.97 8.77
C TYR A 49 14.47 -0.54 8.66
N THR A 50 13.57 0.44 8.85
CA THR A 50 13.91 1.85 9.02
C THR A 50 13.23 2.43 10.26
N SER A 51 13.79 3.52 10.82
CA SER A 51 13.30 4.15 12.03
C SER A 51 11.90 4.77 11.90
N TRP A 52 11.52 5.17 10.69
CA TRP A 52 10.22 5.77 10.37
C TRP A 52 9.14 4.76 9.95
N CYS A 53 9.48 3.50 9.74
CA CYS A 53 8.60 2.47 9.23
C CYS A 53 7.57 2.00 10.27
N ALA A 54 6.32 2.35 10.11
CA ALA A 54 5.25 1.96 11.05
C ALA A 54 5.03 0.43 11.14
N PRO A 55 4.96 -0.35 10.03
CA PRO A 55 4.84 -1.81 10.14
C PRO A 55 6.08 -2.48 10.75
N CYS A 56 7.28 -1.91 10.61
CA CYS A 56 8.48 -2.41 11.30
C CYS A 56 8.36 -2.26 12.83
N LYS A 57 7.85 -1.09 13.28
CA LYS A 57 7.58 -0.84 14.70
C LYS A 57 6.53 -1.80 15.25
N MET A 58 5.47 -2.05 14.51
CA MET A 58 4.45 -3.04 14.88
C MET A 58 5.08 -4.42 15.07
N MET A 59 5.89 -4.91 14.13
CA MET A 59 6.55 -6.19 14.27
C MET A 59 7.51 -6.25 15.47
N SER A 60 8.30 -5.18 15.69
CA SER A 60 9.23 -5.11 16.82
C SER A 60 8.55 -5.10 18.18
N ASN A 61 7.39 -4.45 18.28
CA ASN A 61 6.69 -4.28 19.56
C ASN A 61 5.66 -5.38 19.84
N GLU A 62 5.06 -5.97 18.80
CA GLU A 62 3.88 -6.82 18.95
C GLU A 62 4.09 -8.26 18.44
N VAL A 63 5.04 -8.49 17.52
CA VAL A 63 5.23 -9.82 16.90
C VAL A 63 6.49 -10.50 17.43
N PHE A 64 7.65 -9.87 17.28
CA PHE A 64 8.93 -10.47 17.70
C PHE A 64 9.02 -10.79 19.18
N PRO A 65 8.37 -10.05 20.12
CA PRO A 65 8.37 -10.39 21.54
C PRO A 65 7.49 -11.59 21.92
N GLN A 66 6.64 -12.10 21.03
CA GLN A 66 5.76 -13.21 21.34
C GLN A 66 6.55 -14.50 21.58
N LYS A 67 6.19 -15.23 22.64
CA LYS A 67 6.89 -16.46 23.04
C LYS A 67 6.91 -17.50 21.92
N GLU A 68 5.80 -17.73 21.24
CA GLU A 68 5.70 -18.71 20.16
C GLU A 68 6.62 -18.36 18.97
N VAL A 69 6.78 -17.07 18.68
CA VAL A 69 7.68 -16.58 17.64
C VAL A 69 9.13 -16.76 18.09
N GLY A 70 9.46 -16.36 19.32
CA GLY A 70 10.79 -16.53 19.89
C GLY A 70 11.21 -18.00 19.95
N ASP A 71 10.36 -18.87 20.46
CA ASP A 71 10.65 -20.32 20.55
C ASP A 71 10.96 -20.90 19.17
N TYR A 72 10.17 -20.56 18.16
CA TYR A 72 10.38 -21.07 16.80
C TYR A 72 11.65 -20.51 16.16
N PHE A 73 11.85 -19.19 16.22
CA PHE A 73 12.98 -18.54 15.57
C PHE A 73 14.31 -18.86 16.23
N ASN A 74 14.39 -18.84 17.55
CA ASN A 74 15.63 -19.14 18.29
C ASN A 74 16.09 -20.59 18.09
N THR A 75 15.13 -21.50 17.90
CA THR A 75 15.45 -22.91 17.62
C THR A 75 15.99 -23.11 16.22
N ASN A 76 15.43 -22.42 15.20
CA ASN A 76 15.66 -22.75 13.80
C ASN A 76 16.57 -21.76 13.06
N PHE A 77 16.77 -20.55 13.59
CA PHE A 77 17.49 -19.47 12.89
C PHE A 77 18.47 -18.76 13.82
N ILE A 78 19.47 -18.10 13.20
CA ILE A 78 20.22 -17.02 13.81
C ILE A 78 19.59 -15.72 13.30
N SER A 79 19.05 -14.89 14.19
CA SER A 79 18.29 -13.71 13.82
C SER A 79 19.09 -12.43 14.00
N VAL A 80 19.01 -11.50 13.05
CA VAL A 80 19.66 -10.20 13.10
C VAL A 80 18.73 -9.10 12.58
N LYS A 81 18.81 -7.89 13.15
CA LYS A 81 18.10 -6.69 12.67
C LYS A 81 19.08 -5.74 12.01
N ILE A 82 18.71 -5.19 10.85
CA ILE A 82 19.54 -4.26 10.09
C ILE A 82 18.75 -2.99 9.80
N GLN A 83 19.19 -1.87 10.38
CA GLN A 83 18.60 -0.56 10.16
C GLN A 83 19.17 0.05 8.88
N CYS A 84 18.32 0.33 7.88
CA CYS A 84 18.75 0.78 6.56
C CYS A 84 18.77 2.31 6.38
N ASP A 85 18.32 3.07 7.36
CA ASP A 85 18.34 4.55 7.35
C ASP A 85 19.38 5.16 8.30
N ASP A 86 20.32 4.36 8.77
CA ASP A 86 21.38 4.77 9.70
C ASP A 86 22.59 5.48 9.04
N LYS A 87 22.59 5.59 7.71
CA LYS A 87 23.72 6.11 6.88
C LYS A 87 25.03 5.33 7.01
N GLY A 88 24.96 4.11 7.55
CA GLY A 88 26.10 3.22 7.79
C GLY A 88 26.01 1.93 7.01
N ILE A 89 26.58 0.87 7.60
CA ILE A 89 26.64 -0.48 7.02
C ILE A 89 25.25 -1.04 6.67
N GLY A 90 24.20 -0.64 7.40
CA GLY A 90 22.84 -1.09 7.14
C GLY A 90 22.31 -0.61 5.80
N ALA A 91 22.59 0.63 5.41
CA ALA A 91 22.23 1.15 4.09
C ALA A 91 22.98 0.42 2.95
N GLU A 92 24.24 0.05 3.17
CA GLU A 92 25.04 -0.72 2.20
C GLU A 92 24.52 -2.15 2.06
N LEU A 93 24.17 -2.80 3.18
CA LEU A 93 23.58 -4.13 3.17
C LEU A 93 22.20 -4.13 2.50
N GLY A 94 21.38 -3.08 2.74
CA GLY A 94 20.12 -2.90 2.04
C GLY A 94 20.30 -2.86 0.52
N LYS A 95 21.30 -2.14 0.02
CA LYS A 95 21.66 -2.11 -1.41
C LYS A 95 22.14 -3.47 -1.90
N LYS A 96 23.09 -4.10 -1.16
CA LYS A 96 23.65 -5.42 -1.51
C LYS A 96 22.55 -6.46 -1.72
N PHE A 97 21.55 -6.49 -0.82
CA PHE A 97 20.45 -7.45 -0.88
C PHE A 97 19.23 -6.94 -1.66
N THR A 98 19.35 -5.80 -2.33
CA THR A 98 18.27 -5.21 -3.17
C THR A 98 16.98 -4.98 -2.39
N VAL A 99 17.10 -4.46 -1.16
CA VAL A 99 15.96 -4.12 -0.30
C VAL A 99 15.32 -2.82 -0.82
N SER A 100 14.07 -2.90 -1.26
CA SER A 100 13.32 -1.78 -1.86
C SER A 100 12.03 -1.41 -1.11
N ALA A 101 11.69 -2.15 -0.04
CA ALA A 101 10.55 -1.87 0.83
C ALA A 101 10.84 -2.30 2.26
N TYR A 102 10.13 -1.72 3.25
CA TYR A 102 10.33 -2.01 4.68
C TYR A 102 9.03 -2.38 5.39
N PRO A 103 9.09 -3.39 6.33
CA PRO A 103 10.22 -4.27 6.55
C PRO A 103 10.44 -5.20 5.36
N THR A 104 11.70 -5.62 5.12
CA THR A 104 12.01 -6.81 4.32
C THR A 104 12.53 -7.89 5.25
N LEU A 105 11.80 -9.01 5.26
CA LEU A 105 12.12 -10.20 6.03
C LEU A 105 12.83 -11.19 5.11
N MET A 106 14.09 -11.51 5.41
CA MET A 106 14.95 -12.27 4.51
C MET A 106 15.61 -13.45 5.24
N PHE A 107 15.72 -14.56 4.54
CA PHE A 107 16.41 -15.75 5.02
C PHE A 107 17.60 -16.03 4.11
N LEU A 108 18.78 -16.15 4.72
CA LEU A 108 20.03 -16.47 4.03
C LEU A 108 20.60 -17.78 4.50
N ASP A 109 21.39 -18.43 3.65
CA ASP A 109 22.34 -19.43 4.10
C ASP A 109 23.60 -18.79 4.69
N SER A 110 24.48 -19.58 5.28
CA SER A 110 25.75 -19.10 5.83
C SER A 110 26.76 -18.62 4.76
N GLY A 111 26.47 -18.87 3.48
CA GLY A 111 27.20 -18.33 2.32
C GLY A 111 26.63 -17.01 1.83
N GLN A 112 25.61 -16.47 2.52
CA GLN A 112 24.90 -15.24 2.19
C GLN A 112 24.05 -15.33 0.90
N HIS A 113 23.68 -16.51 0.45
CA HIS A 113 22.71 -16.66 -0.64
C HIS A 113 21.30 -16.47 -0.08
N VAL A 114 20.48 -15.73 -0.82
CA VAL A 114 19.08 -15.50 -0.45
C VAL A 114 18.30 -16.80 -0.69
N ILE A 115 17.78 -17.38 0.38
CA ILE A 115 16.96 -18.58 0.36
C ILE A 115 15.48 -18.22 0.16
N HIS A 116 15.01 -17.22 0.90
CA HIS A 116 13.64 -16.73 0.81
C HIS A 116 13.55 -15.28 1.29
N SER A 117 12.61 -14.52 0.78
CA SER A 117 12.34 -13.16 1.26
C SER A 117 10.89 -12.76 1.02
N THR A 118 10.40 -11.83 1.85
CA THR A 118 9.13 -11.12 1.65
C THR A 118 9.27 -9.68 2.15
N ALA A 119 8.39 -8.79 1.71
CA ALA A 119 8.32 -7.43 2.22
C ALA A 119 6.94 -7.12 2.78
N GLY A 120 6.92 -6.26 3.82
CA GLY A 120 5.71 -5.89 4.56
C GLY A 120 5.62 -6.53 5.93
N GLY A 121 4.84 -5.91 6.83
CA GLY A 121 4.63 -6.41 8.18
C GLY A 121 3.75 -7.67 8.20
N LEU A 122 4.10 -8.63 9.04
CA LEU A 122 3.39 -9.88 9.25
C LEU A 122 2.97 -10.02 10.71
N TYR A 123 1.85 -10.71 10.96
CA TYR A 123 1.48 -11.18 12.30
C TYR A 123 2.18 -12.50 12.62
N ALA A 124 2.21 -12.89 13.89
CA ALA A 124 2.97 -14.04 14.41
C ALA A 124 2.78 -15.33 13.58
N LYS A 125 1.55 -15.74 13.35
CA LYS A 125 1.25 -16.94 12.56
C LYS A 125 1.81 -16.89 11.14
N GLN A 126 1.67 -15.73 10.48
CA GLN A 126 2.17 -15.52 9.12
C GLN A 126 3.70 -15.56 9.07
N LEU A 127 4.35 -14.97 10.08
CA LEU A 127 5.81 -14.96 10.19
C LEU A 127 6.38 -16.38 10.40
N ILE A 128 5.73 -17.18 11.23
CA ILE A 128 6.12 -18.61 11.45
C ILE A 128 5.91 -19.42 10.17
N GLU A 129 4.80 -19.21 9.45
CA GLU A 129 4.56 -19.92 8.17
C GLU A 129 5.58 -19.49 7.10
N LEU A 130 5.94 -18.22 7.01
CA LEU A 130 7.01 -17.74 6.14
C LEU A 130 8.35 -18.45 6.47
N ALA A 131 8.68 -18.56 7.74
CA ALA A 131 9.91 -19.19 8.20
C ALA A 131 9.93 -20.72 7.88
N LYS A 132 8.79 -21.41 7.96
CA LYS A 132 8.65 -22.80 7.51
C LYS A 132 8.90 -22.93 6.00
N ILE A 133 8.31 -22.04 5.19
CA ILE A 133 8.52 -22.01 3.73
C ILE A 133 10.00 -21.78 3.43
N ALA A 134 10.65 -20.85 4.12
CA ALA A 134 12.06 -20.55 3.94
C ALA A 134 12.96 -21.76 4.25
N SER A 135 12.60 -22.53 5.27
CA SER A 135 13.35 -23.72 5.69
C SER A 135 13.11 -24.95 4.80
N ASP A 136 12.02 -24.99 4.04
CA ASP A 136 11.74 -26.11 3.14
C ASP A 136 12.48 -25.96 1.81
N PRO A 137 13.46 -26.85 1.52
CA PRO A 137 14.23 -26.77 0.28
C PRO A 137 13.40 -27.00 -1.00
N ASN A 138 12.15 -27.50 -0.87
CA ASN A 138 11.27 -27.77 -1.99
C ASN A 138 10.28 -26.66 -2.29
N SER A 139 10.14 -25.67 -1.40
CA SER A 139 9.13 -24.59 -1.54
C SER A 139 9.66 -23.18 -1.41
N ASN A 140 10.92 -23.00 -1.01
CA ASN A 140 11.51 -21.67 -0.85
C ASN A 140 11.76 -20.95 -2.19
N GLN A 141 12.02 -19.66 -2.13
CA GLN A 141 12.22 -18.82 -3.30
C GLN A 141 13.41 -19.26 -4.17
N LEU A 142 14.52 -19.69 -3.55
CA LEU A 142 15.70 -20.16 -4.28
C LEU A 142 15.35 -21.38 -5.15
N LYS A 143 14.57 -22.31 -4.65
CA LYS A 143 14.10 -23.48 -5.41
C LYS A 143 13.22 -23.05 -6.60
N LEU A 144 12.29 -22.12 -6.38
CA LEU A 144 11.42 -21.61 -7.44
C LEU A 144 12.23 -20.92 -8.56
N VAL A 145 13.26 -20.13 -8.18
CA VAL A 145 14.14 -19.50 -9.17
C VAL A 145 14.89 -20.54 -10.00
N LYS A 146 15.48 -21.54 -9.35
CA LYS A 146 16.20 -22.63 -10.05
C LYS A 146 15.28 -23.44 -10.98
N GLU A 147 14.06 -23.72 -10.57
CA GLU A 147 13.08 -24.42 -11.41
C GLU A 147 12.64 -23.57 -12.60
N TRP A 148 12.45 -22.27 -12.41
CA TRP A 148 12.19 -21.35 -13.50
C TRP A 148 13.33 -21.33 -14.51
N GLU A 149 14.56 -21.23 -14.04
CA GLU A 149 15.78 -21.24 -14.88
C GLU A 149 15.98 -22.57 -15.60
N SER A 150 15.52 -23.70 -15.01
CA SER A 150 15.54 -25.02 -15.66
C SER A 150 14.43 -25.23 -16.69
N GLY A 151 13.53 -24.25 -16.87
CA GLY A 151 12.50 -24.28 -17.93
C GLY A 151 11.11 -24.75 -17.47
N ASN A 152 10.84 -24.94 -16.18
CA ASN A 152 9.50 -25.22 -15.72
C ASN A 152 8.58 -24.02 -15.98
N ARG A 153 7.51 -24.24 -16.76
CA ARG A 153 6.55 -23.21 -17.21
C ARG A 153 5.09 -23.64 -17.04
N THR A 154 4.85 -24.68 -16.21
CA THR A 154 3.47 -25.06 -15.88
C THR A 154 2.76 -23.87 -15.22
N HIS A 155 1.47 -23.71 -15.46
CA HIS A 155 0.72 -22.55 -14.98
C HIS A 155 0.77 -22.41 -13.45
N ASP A 156 0.53 -23.48 -12.71
CA ASP A 156 0.54 -23.46 -11.24
C ASP A 156 1.92 -23.11 -10.70
N PHE A 157 2.97 -23.60 -11.34
CA PHE A 157 4.33 -23.23 -10.97
C PHE A 157 4.63 -21.77 -11.30
N ALA A 158 4.32 -21.29 -12.50
CA ALA A 158 4.50 -19.91 -12.91
C ALA A 158 3.75 -18.94 -11.97
N LYS A 159 2.51 -19.28 -11.59
CA LYS A 159 1.72 -18.52 -10.62
C LYS A 159 2.45 -18.40 -9.27
N LYS A 160 2.92 -19.52 -8.73
CA LYS A 160 3.68 -19.55 -7.47
C LYS A 160 4.98 -18.74 -7.57
N TYR A 161 5.71 -18.89 -8.67
CA TYR A 161 6.95 -18.20 -8.95
C TYR A 161 6.76 -16.67 -8.97
N PHE A 162 5.87 -16.18 -9.83
CA PHE A 162 5.62 -14.73 -9.96
C PHE A 162 5.03 -14.13 -8.68
N PHE A 163 4.10 -14.82 -8.03
CA PHE A 163 3.55 -14.37 -6.76
C PHE A 163 4.64 -14.21 -5.68
N THR A 164 5.56 -15.18 -5.58
CA THR A 164 6.68 -15.11 -4.62
C THR A 164 7.62 -13.94 -4.93
N LEU A 165 7.94 -13.70 -6.22
CA LEU A 165 8.76 -12.55 -6.60
C LEU A 165 8.08 -11.21 -6.29
N MET A 166 6.78 -11.10 -6.54
CA MET A 166 6.03 -9.89 -6.23
C MET A 166 5.95 -9.63 -4.71
N GLN A 167 5.75 -10.66 -3.90
CA GLN A 167 5.75 -10.53 -2.44
C GLN A 167 7.11 -10.12 -1.88
N SER A 168 8.20 -10.52 -2.52
CA SER A 168 9.56 -10.12 -2.12
C SER A 168 10.02 -8.80 -2.76
N TYR A 169 9.11 -8.05 -3.41
CA TYR A 169 9.39 -6.81 -4.14
C TYR A 169 10.46 -6.96 -5.24
N ARG A 170 10.64 -8.18 -5.76
CA ARG A 170 11.50 -8.44 -6.93
C ARG A 170 10.77 -8.13 -8.24
N VAL A 171 10.11 -6.97 -8.28
CA VAL A 171 9.18 -6.55 -9.35
C VAL A 171 9.87 -6.50 -10.71
N GLU A 172 11.09 -5.97 -10.77
CA GLU A 172 11.84 -5.88 -12.02
C GLU A 172 12.15 -7.27 -12.58
N LYS A 173 12.66 -8.21 -11.74
CA LYS A 173 12.90 -9.59 -12.17
C LYS A 173 11.61 -10.27 -12.61
N ALA A 174 10.53 -10.09 -11.86
CA ALA A 174 9.24 -10.69 -12.18
C ALA A 174 8.72 -10.22 -13.55
N ASN A 175 8.78 -8.92 -13.83
CA ASN A 175 8.35 -8.34 -15.09
C ASN A 175 9.25 -8.78 -16.24
N ASN A 176 10.57 -8.74 -16.09
CA ASN A 176 11.51 -9.16 -17.13
C ASN A 176 11.35 -10.64 -17.50
N ASP A 177 11.19 -11.51 -16.50
CA ASP A 177 10.97 -12.95 -16.73
C ASP A 177 9.61 -13.21 -17.36
N PHE A 178 8.58 -12.44 -16.97
CA PHE A 178 7.26 -12.57 -17.57
C PHE A 178 7.21 -12.11 -19.02
N GLU A 179 7.77 -10.97 -19.37
CA GLU A 179 7.76 -10.48 -20.75
C GLU A 179 8.47 -11.46 -21.69
N LYS A 180 9.62 -12.03 -21.29
CA LYS A 180 10.31 -13.09 -22.04
C LYS A 180 9.45 -14.35 -22.19
N TYR A 181 8.77 -14.75 -21.12
CA TYR A 181 7.85 -15.89 -21.15
C TYR A 181 6.67 -15.61 -22.07
N PHE A 182 6.04 -14.44 -21.93
CA PHE A 182 4.92 -14.02 -22.76
C PHE A 182 5.28 -13.98 -24.25
N GLU A 183 6.47 -13.47 -24.58
CA GLU A 183 6.96 -13.44 -25.96
C GLU A 183 7.06 -14.85 -26.58
N SER A 184 7.47 -15.85 -25.81
CA SER A 184 7.61 -17.23 -26.22
C SER A 184 6.30 -18.00 -26.46
N LEU A 185 5.16 -17.45 -25.99
CA LEU A 185 3.85 -18.09 -26.11
C LEU A 185 3.25 -17.94 -27.51
N SER A 186 2.47 -18.92 -27.94
CA SER A 186 1.58 -18.79 -29.09
C SER A 186 0.45 -17.78 -28.85
N ASP A 187 -0.17 -17.27 -29.89
CA ASP A 187 -1.28 -16.32 -29.80
C ASP A 187 -2.47 -16.83 -28.95
N SER A 188 -2.75 -18.14 -29.04
CA SER A 188 -3.79 -18.78 -28.24
C SER A 188 -3.44 -18.84 -26.76
N GLU A 189 -2.17 -19.08 -26.42
CA GLU A 189 -1.67 -19.09 -25.05
C GLU A 189 -1.61 -17.68 -24.46
N LYS A 190 -1.17 -16.68 -25.23
CA LYS A 190 -1.16 -15.27 -24.82
C LYS A 190 -2.54 -14.78 -24.40
N ALA A 191 -3.60 -15.18 -25.10
CA ALA A 191 -4.97 -14.74 -24.84
C ALA A 191 -5.80 -15.70 -23.98
N ASN A 192 -5.19 -16.68 -23.33
CA ASN A 192 -5.90 -17.61 -22.44
C ASN A 192 -6.08 -17.07 -21.00
N LYS A 193 -6.94 -17.73 -20.20
CA LYS A 193 -7.22 -17.34 -18.82
C LYS A 193 -5.98 -17.41 -17.93
N ASN A 194 -5.14 -18.41 -18.11
CA ASN A 194 -3.96 -18.64 -17.27
C ASN A 194 -2.93 -17.53 -17.44
N THR A 195 -2.62 -17.15 -18.67
CA THR A 195 -1.72 -16.03 -18.95
C THR A 195 -2.29 -14.71 -18.46
N PHE A 196 -3.60 -14.50 -18.62
CA PHE A 196 -4.26 -13.31 -18.10
C PHE A 196 -4.21 -13.24 -16.57
N GLU A 197 -4.34 -14.35 -15.85
CA GLU A 197 -4.16 -14.40 -14.39
C GLU A 197 -2.74 -13.99 -13.98
N LEU A 198 -1.72 -14.44 -14.69
CA LEU A 198 -0.33 -14.03 -14.45
C LEU A 198 -0.15 -12.52 -14.66
N MET A 199 -0.74 -11.96 -15.72
CA MET A 199 -0.72 -10.50 -15.95
C MET A 199 -1.35 -9.72 -14.79
N GLN A 200 -2.39 -10.26 -14.16
CA GLN A 200 -3.01 -9.63 -12.98
C GLN A 200 -2.14 -9.74 -11.73
N ILE A 201 -1.50 -10.88 -11.48
CA ILE A 201 -0.57 -11.08 -10.36
C ILE A 201 0.58 -10.07 -10.43
N LEU A 202 1.12 -9.86 -11.62
CA LEU A 202 2.22 -8.95 -11.89
C LEU A 202 1.80 -7.48 -11.90
N ASN A 203 0.51 -7.19 -11.96
CA ASN A 203 -0.02 -5.85 -12.22
C ASN A 203 0.67 -5.23 -13.44
N VAL A 204 0.68 -5.99 -14.56
CA VAL A 204 1.39 -5.60 -15.79
C VAL A 204 1.06 -4.15 -16.15
N ALA A 205 2.11 -3.33 -16.30
CA ALA A 205 1.95 -1.90 -16.53
C ALA A 205 1.46 -1.60 -17.95
N PRO A 206 0.74 -0.49 -18.18
CA PRO A 206 0.49 0.01 -19.53
C PRO A 206 1.81 0.19 -20.30
N PHE A 207 1.73 -0.01 -21.59
CA PHE A 207 2.85 0.17 -22.55
C PHE A 207 3.98 -0.87 -22.46
N THR A 208 3.81 -1.94 -21.68
CA THR A 208 4.66 -3.12 -21.77
C THR A 208 4.24 -3.97 -22.99
N PRO A 209 5.15 -4.78 -23.56
CA PRO A 209 4.84 -5.63 -24.73
C PRO A 209 3.60 -6.52 -24.53
N SER A 210 3.45 -7.15 -23.36
CA SER A 210 2.29 -8.00 -23.06
C SER A 210 0.98 -7.20 -22.94
N PHE A 211 1.02 -6.01 -22.37
CA PHE A 211 -0.15 -5.15 -22.26
C PHE A 211 -0.55 -4.60 -23.65
N GLU A 212 0.42 -4.17 -24.47
CA GLU A 212 0.18 -3.72 -25.84
C GLU A 212 -0.44 -4.85 -26.69
N TYR A 213 0.10 -6.05 -26.57
CA TYR A 213 -0.47 -7.20 -27.25
C TYR A 213 -1.93 -7.44 -26.87
N MET A 214 -2.25 -7.37 -25.58
CA MET A 214 -3.63 -7.51 -25.07
C MET A 214 -4.56 -6.44 -25.66
N GLU A 215 -4.15 -5.18 -25.70
CA GLU A 215 -4.95 -4.08 -26.28
C GLU A 215 -5.15 -4.25 -27.80
N LEU A 216 -4.12 -4.65 -28.54
CA LEU A 216 -4.18 -4.87 -29.98
C LEU A 216 -5.04 -6.09 -30.34
N ASN A 217 -5.00 -7.15 -29.52
CA ASN A 217 -5.72 -8.41 -29.71
C ASN A 217 -6.99 -8.51 -28.84
N ARG A 218 -7.55 -7.37 -28.45
CA ARG A 218 -8.67 -7.25 -27.53
C ARG A 218 -9.81 -8.23 -27.79
N LYS A 219 -10.21 -8.46 -29.05
CA LYS A 219 -11.30 -9.39 -29.41
C LYS A 219 -11.03 -10.84 -28.96
N ASN A 220 -9.76 -11.25 -28.93
CA ASN A 220 -9.39 -12.58 -28.46
C ASN A 220 -9.56 -12.68 -26.95
N TYR A 221 -9.11 -11.66 -26.21
CA TYR A 221 -9.29 -11.59 -24.76
C TYR A 221 -10.78 -11.44 -24.36
N GLU A 222 -11.57 -10.68 -25.11
CA GLU A 222 -13.02 -10.56 -24.84
C GLU A 222 -13.74 -11.91 -24.95
N ARG A 223 -13.31 -12.80 -25.86
CA ARG A 223 -13.88 -14.15 -26.01
C ARG A 223 -13.51 -15.07 -24.85
N THR A 224 -12.29 -14.98 -24.33
CA THR A 224 -11.79 -15.92 -23.31
C THR A 224 -12.04 -15.42 -21.87
N ILE A 225 -11.95 -14.11 -21.65
CA ILE A 225 -12.04 -13.47 -20.33
C ILE A 225 -13.43 -12.83 -20.08
N GLY A 226 -14.07 -12.41 -21.17
CA GLY A 226 -15.30 -11.60 -21.12
C GLY A 226 -15.01 -10.09 -21.16
N LYS A 227 -15.83 -9.37 -21.92
CA LYS A 227 -15.66 -7.94 -22.19
C LYS A 227 -15.65 -7.07 -20.91
N THR A 228 -16.60 -7.32 -19.99
CA THR A 228 -16.74 -6.53 -18.75
C THR A 228 -15.52 -6.68 -17.84
N THR A 229 -15.04 -7.92 -17.66
CA THR A 229 -13.84 -8.21 -16.86
C THR A 229 -12.61 -7.55 -17.46
N LEU A 230 -12.42 -7.71 -18.77
CA LEU A 230 -11.29 -7.11 -19.49
C LEU A 230 -11.31 -5.58 -19.40
N ASP A 231 -12.46 -4.95 -19.63
CA ASP A 231 -12.64 -3.50 -19.51
C ASP A 231 -12.30 -3.00 -18.10
N SER A 232 -12.73 -3.73 -17.08
CA SER A 232 -12.46 -3.40 -15.67
C SER A 232 -10.97 -3.48 -15.35
N VAL A 233 -10.29 -4.54 -15.77
CA VAL A 233 -8.85 -4.73 -15.52
C VAL A 233 -8.04 -3.64 -16.23
N ILE A 234 -8.31 -3.38 -17.50
CA ILE A 234 -7.61 -2.32 -18.26
C ILE A 234 -7.82 -0.96 -17.60
N ALA A 235 -9.07 -0.61 -17.24
CA ALA A 235 -9.37 0.63 -16.55
C ALA A 235 -8.59 0.75 -15.23
N LYS A 236 -8.59 -0.31 -14.41
CA LYS A 236 -7.86 -0.38 -13.15
C LYS A 236 -6.34 -0.23 -13.37
N THR A 237 -5.79 -0.86 -14.38
CA THR A 237 -4.37 -0.78 -14.71
C THR A 237 -3.97 0.65 -15.08
N TYR A 238 -4.73 1.34 -15.93
CA TYR A 238 -4.48 2.74 -16.24
C TYR A 238 -4.61 3.65 -15.01
N LEU A 239 -5.60 3.41 -14.13
CA LEU A 239 -5.76 4.15 -12.89
C LEU A 239 -4.55 4.02 -11.97
N TRP A 240 -4.03 2.81 -11.77
CA TRP A 240 -2.83 2.58 -10.99
C TRP A 240 -1.60 3.21 -11.61
N TYR A 241 -1.47 3.13 -12.92
CA TYR A 241 -0.39 3.77 -13.65
C TYR A 241 -0.38 5.29 -13.39
N PHE A 242 -1.53 5.97 -13.50
CA PHE A 242 -1.64 7.39 -13.20
C PHE A 242 -1.34 7.74 -11.76
N LYS A 243 -1.86 6.98 -10.81
CA LYS A 243 -1.54 7.18 -9.39
C LYS A 243 -0.03 7.10 -9.13
N ARG A 244 0.63 6.14 -9.77
CA ARG A 244 2.09 5.98 -9.66
C ARG A 244 2.82 7.17 -10.28
N LEU A 245 2.41 7.63 -11.44
CA LEU A 245 2.97 8.80 -12.09
C LEU A 245 2.88 10.03 -11.17
N GLN A 246 1.75 10.24 -10.50
CA GLN A 246 1.56 11.31 -9.53
C GLN A 246 2.48 11.22 -8.31
N SER A 247 2.67 10.03 -7.77
CA SER A 247 3.52 9.80 -6.59
C SER A 247 5.02 10.09 -6.87
N ILE A 248 5.42 10.13 -8.13
CA ILE A 248 6.80 10.42 -8.57
C ILE A 248 6.99 11.91 -8.90
N GLY A 249 5.98 12.75 -8.74
CA GLY A 249 6.08 14.20 -9.00
C GLY A 249 6.23 14.55 -10.48
N LEU A 250 5.45 13.91 -11.36
CA LEU A 250 5.59 14.06 -12.80
C LEU A 250 5.21 15.44 -13.33
N SER A 251 6.02 15.89 -14.26
CA SER A 251 5.81 17.13 -15.01
C SER A 251 4.68 17.00 -16.04
N ASN A 252 4.20 18.14 -16.58
CA ASN A 252 3.24 18.15 -17.69
C ASN A 252 3.72 17.37 -18.94
N ASN A 253 5.03 17.05 -19.04
CA ASN A 253 5.59 16.28 -20.15
C ASN A 253 5.17 14.80 -20.09
N ASP A 254 5.01 14.22 -18.91
CA ASP A 254 4.63 12.81 -18.76
C ASP A 254 3.16 12.60 -19.12
N LEU A 255 2.31 13.60 -18.88
CA LEU A 255 0.92 13.60 -19.37
C LEU A 255 0.84 13.70 -20.89
N LYS A 256 1.77 14.39 -21.55
CA LYS A 256 1.85 14.44 -23.03
C LYS A 256 2.27 13.08 -23.60
N GLU A 257 3.27 12.44 -23.01
CA GLU A 257 3.69 11.11 -23.43
C GLU A 257 2.55 10.10 -23.25
N PHE A 258 1.88 10.11 -22.11
CA PHE A 258 0.69 9.31 -21.91
C PHE A 258 -0.39 9.58 -22.96
N ASP A 259 -0.64 10.84 -23.29
CA ASP A 259 -1.62 11.27 -24.30
C ASP A 259 -1.26 10.69 -25.68
N LEU A 260 0.02 10.72 -26.04
CA LEU A 260 0.52 10.12 -27.29
C LEU A 260 0.33 8.60 -27.33
N GLN A 261 0.69 7.91 -26.27
CA GLN A 261 0.55 6.46 -26.17
C GLN A 261 -0.92 6.02 -26.21
N MET A 262 -1.81 6.71 -25.49
CA MET A 262 -3.25 6.42 -25.51
C MET A 262 -3.89 6.65 -26.89
N LYS A 263 -3.45 7.67 -27.65
CA LYS A 263 -3.89 7.90 -29.03
C LYS A 263 -3.48 6.78 -29.97
N ARG A 264 -2.28 6.24 -29.78
CA ARG A 264 -1.75 5.11 -30.56
C ARG A 264 -2.68 3.89 -30.52
N PHE A 265 -3.28 3.60 -29.38
CA PHE A 265 -4.20 2.47 -29.22
C PHE A 265 -5.61 2.71 -29.74
N LYS A 266 -5.94 3.91 -30.20
CA LYS A 266 -7.29 4.28 -30.67
C LYS A 266 -8.41 3.82 -29.72
N SER A 267 -8.16 3.86 -28.42
CA SER A 267 -9.12 3.43 -27.41
C SER A 267 -10.36 4.31 -27.43
N LYS A 268 -11.55 3.72 -27.53
CA LYS A 268 -12.83 4.46 -27.39
C LYS A 268 -12.98 5.11 -26.01
N LYS A 269 -12.23 4.67 -25.02
CA LYS A 269 -12.21 5.22 -23.67
C LYS A 269 -11.09 6.24 -23.44
N TYR A 270 -10.34 6.60 -24.48
CA TYR A 270 -9.22 7.53 -24.39
C TYR A 270 -9.59 8.83 -23.68
N LEU A 271 -10.69 9.47 -24.06
CA LEU A 271 -11.14 10.73 -23.43
C LEU A 271 -11.47 10.55 -21.95
N PHE A 272 -12.07 9.42 -21.59
CA PHE A 272 -12.34 9.08 -20.19
C PHE A 272 -11.05 8.90 -19.39
N TYR A 273 -10.07 8.17 -19.89
CA TYR A 273 -8.80 7.97 -19.19
C TYR A 273 -8.01 9.26 -19.08
N LYS A 274 -8.04 10.10 -20.10
CA LYS A 274 -7.43 11.44 -20.08
C LYS A 274 -8.06 12.34 -19.02
N GLU A 275 -9.38 12.41 -18.97
CA GLU A 275 -10.13 13.16 -17.96
C GLU A 275 -9.79 12.65 -16.55
N TYR A 276 -9.78 11.33 -16.38
CA TYR A 276 -9.46 10.71 -15.11
C TYR A 276 -8.01 10.95 -14.67
N ALA A 277 -7.07 10.96 -15.62
CA ALA A 277 -5.68 11.33 -15.34
C ALA A 277 -5.58 12.77 -14.82
N GLN A 278 -6.26 13.70 -15.49
CA GLN A 278 -6.29 15.09 -15.09
C GLN A 278 -6.95 15.27 -13.72
N PHE A 279 -7.99 14.50 -13.39
CA PHE A 279 -8.57 14.48 -12.05
C PHE A 279 -7.54 14.12 -10.97
N TYR A 280 -6.73 13.09 -11.19
CA TYR A 280 -5.69 12.73 -10.23
C TYR A 280 -4.58 13.76 -10.09
N THR A 281 -4.28 14.57 -11.13
CA THR A 281 -3.28 15.63 -11.00
C THR A 281 -3.69 16.74 -10.04
N VAL A 282 -4.99 16.89 -9.75
CA VAL A 282 -5.47 17.82 -8.73
C VAL A 282 -4.91 17.47 -7.36
N PHE A 283 -4.84 16.16 -7.05
CA PHE A 283 -4.38 15.66 -5.74
C PHE A 283 -2.85 15.65 -5.57
N ASP A 284 -2.09 15.91 -6.64
CA ASP A 284 -0.64 16.07 -6.60
C ASP A 284 -0.27 17.56 -6.48
N SER A 285 -0.42 18.09 -5.28
CA SER A 285 -0.18 19.51 -4.99
C SER A 285 1.15 19.78 -4.27
N ARG A 286 2.07 18.80 -4.25
CA ARG A 286 3.36 18.97 -3.58
C ARG A 286 4.28 19.91 -4.33
N ASP A 287 5.06 20.68 -3.57
CA ASP A 287 6.15 21.50 -4.09
C ASP A 287 7.40 20.65 -4.40
N ALA A 288 8.45 21.30 -4.91
CA ALA A 288 9.71 20.64 -5.24
C ALA A 288 10.40 19.95 -4.04
N ASN A 289 10.01 20.28 -2.80
CA ASN A 289 10.52 19.71 -1.57
C ASN A 289 9.60 18.59 -1.03
N GLY A 290 8.57 18.23 -1.77
CA GLY A 290 7.59 17.21 -1.36
C GLY A 290 6.56 17.68 -0.32
N LYS A 291 6.51 18.99 -0.01
CA LYS A 291 5.56 19.58 0.92
C LYS A 291 4.24 19.94 0.20
N GLU A 292 3.12 19.69 0.88
CA GLU A 292 1.80 20.07 0.37
C GLU A 292 1.71 21.58 0.09
N ASN A 293 1.26 21.94 -1.13
CA ASN A 293 1.02 23.32 -1.57
C ASN A 293 -0.48 23.49 -1.83
N ILE A 294 -1.16 24.12 -0.89
CA ILE A 294 -2.62 24.27 -0.90
C ILE A 294 -3.08 25.20 -2.02
N GLU A 295 -2.33 26.27 -2.32
CA GLU A 295 -2.68 27.20 -3.39
C GLU A 295 -2.66 26.49 -4.74
N ARG A 296 -1.64 25.68 -4.99
CA ARG A 296 -1.55 24.84 -6.20
C ARG A 296 -2.70 23.82 -6.27
N TYR A 297 -3.10 23.26 -5.13
CA TYR A 297 -4.26 22.36 -5.06
C TYR A 297 -5.54 23.09 -5.47
N ILE A 298 -5.78 24.28 -4.92
CA ILE A 298 -6.96 25.10 -5.21
C ILE A 298 -6.98 25.50 -6.70
N GLU A 299 -5.86 25.97 -7.23
CA GLU A 299 -5.73 26.34 -8.65
C GLU A 299 -6.09 25.17 -9.56
N ARG A 300 -5.46 24.01 -9.37
CA ARG A 300 -5.72 22.80 -10.16
C ARG A 300 -7.15 22.28 -9.98
N GLY A 301 -7.68 22.34 -8.75
CA GLY A 301 -9.05 21.98 -8.47
C GLY A 301 -10.05 22.85 -9.23
N ASN A 302 -9.84 24.15 -9.21
CA ASN A 302 -10.69 25.11 -9.89
C ASN A 302 -10.66 24.92 -11.43
N ASP A 303 -9.46 24.77 -12.00
CA ASP A 303 -9.28 24.50 -13.43
C ASP A 303 -9.98 23.20 -13.85
N PHE A 304 -9.81 22.16 -13.06
CA PHE A 304 -10.43 20.87 -13.34
C PHE A 304 -11.96 20.94 -13.24
N LEU A 305 -12.49 21.53 -12.17
CA LEU A 305 -13.94 21.63 -11.95
C LEU A 305 -14.61 22.54 -12.98
N THR A 306 -13.96 23.62 -13.41
CA THR A 306 -14.45 24.47 -14.50
C THR A 306 -14.63 23.66 -15.79
N LYS A 307 -13.69 22.75 -16.08
CA LYS A 307 -13.70 21.97 -17.32
C LYS A 307 -14.59 20.72 -17.25
N TYR A 308 -14.61 20.05 -16.10
CA TYR A 308 -15.18 18.70 -15.96
C TYR A 308 -16.24 18.56 -14.84
N GLY A 309 -16.35 19.54 -13.94
CA GLY A 309 -17.23 19.44 -12.77
C GLY A 309 -18.71 19.26 -13.11
N MET A 310 -19.14 19.75 -14.30
CA MET A 310 -20.50 19.55 -14.79
C MET A 310 -20.78 18.14 -15.32
N LYS A 311 -19.76 17.34 -15.60
CA LYS A 311 -19.91 16.00 -16.16
C LYS A 311 -20.12 14.93 -15.10
N ASN A 312 -19.53 15.14 -13.93
CA ASN A 312 -19.59 14.15 -12.84
C ASN A 312 -19.47 14.87 -11.49
N ASP A 313 -20.55 14.86 -10.74
CA ASP A 313 -20.67 15.49 -9.43
C ASP A 313 -19.67 14.94 -8.40
N GLU A 314 -19.24 13.67 -8.54
CA GLU A 314 -18.25 13.04 -7.65
C GLU A 314 -16.89 13.74 -7.69
N TYR A 315 -16.56 14.42 -8.78
CA TYR A 315 -15.33 15.23 -8.86
C TYR A 315 -15.35 16.39 -7.86
N THR A 316 -16.45 17.13 -7.83
CA THR A 316 -16.62 18.26 -6.89
C THR A 316 -16.59 17.77 -5.46
N ILE A 317 -17.27 16.65 -5.16
CA ILE A 317 -17.32 16.05 -3.83
C ILE A 317 -15.90 15.65 -3.38
N ALA A 318 -15.15 14.92 -4.21
CA ALA A 318 -13.82 14.41 -3.87
C ALA A 318 -12.82 15.56 -3.68
N ILE A 319 -12.84 16.56 -4.57
CA ILE A 319 -11.91 17.70 -4.50
C ILE A 319 -12.21 18.57 -3.27
N SER A 320 -13.49 18.87 -3.00
CA SER A 320 -13.88 19.64 -1.82
C SER A 320 -13.56 18.91 -0.51
N HIS A 321 -13.81 17.61 -0.45
CA HIS A 321 -13.51 16.81 0.73
C HIS A 321 -12.00 16.77 1.03
N MET A 322 -11.18 16.54 0.00
CA MET A 322 -9.72 16.51 0.17
C MET A 322 -9.18 17.88 0.59
N LEU A 323 -9.71 18.98 0.06
CA LEU A 323 -9.30 20.31 0.51
C LEU A 323 -9.50 20.48 2.03
N GLY A 324 -10.63 20.02 2.57
CA GLY A 324 -10.89 20.03 4.00
C GLY A 324 -9.91 19.15 4.81
N ASN A 325 -9.35 18.09 4.22
CA ASN A 325 -8.30 17.28 4.85
C ASN A 325 -6.93 17.99 4.83
N LEU A 326 -6.59 18.67 3.75
CA LEU A 326 -5.30 19.33 3.56
C LEU A 326 -5.13 20.59 4.40
N THR A 327 -6.22 21.33 4.65
CA THR A 327 -6.18 22.58 5.40
C THR A 327 -7.48 22.85 6.15
N SER A 328 -7.38 23.60 7.24
CA SER A 328 -8.53 24.16 7.98
C SER A 328 -8.52 25.70 7.99
N ARG A 329 -7.61 26.33 7.23
CA ARG A 329 -7.55 27.79 7.16
C ARG A 329 -8.75 28.33 6.39
N LYS A 330 -9.50 29.25 7.01
CA LYS A 330 -10.74 29.82 6.46
C LYS A 330 -10.56 30.41 5.06
N ASN A 331 -9.49 31.17 4.84
CA ASN A 331 -9.19 31.77 3.54
C ASN A 331 -8.90 30.74 2.42
N GLN A 332 -8.51 29.51 2.77
CA GLN A 332 -8.24 28.42 1.82
C GLN A 332 -9.46 27.51 1.63
N THR A 333 -10.21 27.21 2.70
CA THR A 333 -11.34 26.28 2.63
C THR A 333 -12.64 26.93 2.10
N THR A 334 -12.75 28.25 2.06
CA THR A 334 -13.93 28.98 1.52
C THR A 334 -14.24 28.58 0.07
N ILE A 335 -13.23 28.37 -0.77
CA ILE A 335 -13.44 27.93 -2.15
C ILE A 335 -14.11 26.55 -2.25
N GLY A 336 -13.77 25.63 -1.34
CA GLY A 336 -14.42 24.32 -1.26
C GLY A 336 -15.90 24.39 -0.89
N ILE A 337 -16.27 25.36 -0.06
CA ILE A 337 -17.68 25.66 0.24
C ILE A 337 -18.39 26.13 -1.03
N GLN A 338 -17.76 27.07 -1.76
CA GLN A 338 -18.33 27.59 -3.02
C GLN A 338 -18.55 26.46 -4.04
N TRP A 339 -17.56 25.59 -4.25
CA TRP A 339 -17.73 24.43 -5.14
C TRP A 339 -18.91 23.53 -4.72
N MET A 340 -19.12 23.33 -3.43
CA MET A 340 -20.24 22.52 -2.93
C MET A 340 -21.60 23.26 -3.05
N GLU A 341 -21.63 24.57 -2.86
CA GLU A 341 -22.85 25.39 -3.05
C GLU A 341 -23.28 25.39 -4.52
N ASP A 342 -22.34 25.54 -5.45
CA ASP A 342 -22.59 25.47 -6.90
C ASP A 342 -23.11 24.07 -7.29
N LEU A 343 -22.53 23.01 -6.71
CA LEU A 343 -22.99 21.65 -6.94
C LEU A 343 -24.44 21.44 -6.43
N ILE A 344 -24.71 21.82 -5.19
CA ILE A 344 -26.03 21.63 -4.56
C ILE A 344 -27.08 22.51 -5.23
N GLY A 345 -26.71 23.70 -5.69
CA GLY A 345 -27.60 24.60 -6.43
C GLY A 345 -28.10 23.99 -7.74
N ARG A 346 -27.28 23.22 -8.45
CA ARG A 346 -27.66 22.54 -9.70
C ARG A 346 -28.23 21.14 -9.51
N ASN A 347 -27.86 20.44 -8.43
CA ASN A 347 -28.28 19.07 -8.14
C ASN A 347 -28.46 18.89 -6.62
N ASN A 348 -29.70 19.05 -6.15
CA ASN A 348 -30.02 18.96 -4.71
C ASN A 348 -30.12 17.51 -4.23
N ASN A 349 -29.03 16.71 -4.39
CA ASN A 349 -28.99 15.34 -3.91
C ASN A 349 -28.54 15.31 -2.44
N PRO A 350 -29.33 14.69 -1.53
CA PRO A 350 -29.02 14.63 -0.11
C PRO A 350 -27.64 14.08 0.24
N LYS A 351 -27.08 13.18 -0.59
CA LYS A 351 -25.74 12.60 -0.39
C LYS A 351 -24.61 13.64 -0.36
N TYR A 352 -24.81 14.81 -0.99
CA TYR A 352 -23.78 15.86 -1.06
C TYR A 352 -23.66 16.65 0.25
N LEU A 353 -24.69 16.60 1.09
CA LEU A 353 -24.74 17.35 2.35
C LEU A 353 -23.61 16.94 3.31
N ASN A 354 -23.16 15.69 3.28
CA ASN A 354 -22.06 15.25 4.17
C ASN A 354 -20.74 15.95 3.85
N THR A 355 -20.37 16.07 2.57
CA THR A 355 -19.17 16.80 2.17
C THR A 355 -19.33 18.30 2.37
N TYR A 356 -20.52 18.84 2.10
CA TYR A 356 -20.82 20.24 2.35
C TYR A 356 -20.76 20.58 3.85
N PHE A 357 -21.32 19.73 4.71
CA PHE A 357 -21.16 19.82 6.16
C PHE A 357 -19.69 19.81 6.57
N TYR A 358 -18.94 18.82 6.05
CA TYR A 358 -17.52 18.65 6.37
C TYR A 358 -16.70 19.88 6.05
N ILE A 359 -16.73 20.38 4.82
CA ILE A 359 -15.95 21.55 4.42
C ILE A 359 -16.40 22.83 5.11
N THR A 360 -17.68 22.93 5.50
CA THR A 360 -18.25 24.09 6.17
C THR A 360 -17.76 24.22 7.61
N TRP A 361 -17.76 23.11 8.38
CA TRP A 361 -17.22 23.17 9.74
C TRP A 361 -15.67 23.27 9.74
N ARG A 362 -14.97 22.72 8.77
CA ARG A 362 -13.53 22.94 8.57
C ARG A 362 -13.19 24.41 8.28
N ASN A 363 -14.15 25.18 7.80
CA ASN A 363 -14.05 26.64 7.57
C ASN A 363 -14.55 27.47 8.77
N TYR A 364 -14.84 26.86 9.91
CA TYR A 364 -15.35 27.53 11.11
C TYR A 364 -16.71 28.25 10.92
N GLN A 365 -17.51 27.92 9.90
CA GLN A 365 -18.85 28.45 9.69
C GLN A 365 -19.88 27.67 10.51
N TRP A 366 -19.83 27.81 11.84
CA TRP A 366 -20.56 26.99 12.80
C TRP A 366 -22.08 26.99 12.58
N ASP A 367 -22.69 28.16 12.38
CA ASP A 367 -24.14 28.29 12.19
C ASP A 367 -24.59 27.66 10.87
N LYS A 368 -23.79 27.80 9.80
CA LYS A 368 -24.04 27.14 8.54
C LYS A 368 -23.90 25.62 8.67
N ALA A 369 -22.83 25.16 9.32
CA ALA A 369 -22.61 23.73 9.58
C ALA A 369 -23.74 23.11 10.40
N LEU A 370 -24.23 23.82 11.44
CA LEU A 370 -25.35 23.37 12.25
C LEU A 370 -26.63 23.18 11.41
N LYS A 371 -26.98 24.18 10.57
CA LYS A 371 -28.14 24.09 9.66
C LYS A 371 -28.02 22.90 8.68
N ILE A 372 -26.81 22.63 8.19
CA ILE A 372 -26.58 21.50 7.28
C ILE A 372 -26.77 20.18 8.05
N ALA A 373 -26.22 20.05 9.27
CA ALA A 373 -26.36 18.85 10.09
C ALA A 373 -27.85 18.58 10.46
N GLU A 374 -28.62 19.62 10.77
CA GLU A 374 -30.07 19.53 11.00
C GLU A 374 -30.82 19.06 9.74
N LYS A 375 -30.43 19.55 8.56
CA LYS A 375 -30.99 19.07 7.28
C LYS A 375 -30.66 17.61 7.02
N ILE A 376 -29.43 17.17 7.33
CA ILE A 376 -29.04 15.74 7.24
C ILE A 376 -29.91 14.90 8.18
N LYS A 377 -30.14 15.36 9.42
CA LYS A 377 -31.03 14.69 10.39
C LYS A 377 -32.45 14.59 9.87
N ALA A 378 -33.00 15.68 9.35
CA ALA A 378 -34.37 15.70 8.80
C ALA A 378 -34.54 14.72 7.64
N ASN A 379 -33.52 14.63 6.74
CA ASN A 379 -33.53 13.66 5.65
C ASN A 379 -33.51 12.20 6.18
N ALA A 380 -32.68 11.92 7.21
CA ALA A 380 -32.63 10.59 7.82
C ALA A 380 -34.00 10.18 8.42
N ILE A 381 -34.67 11.10 9.09
CA ILE A 381 -36.03 10.87 9.63
C ILE A 381 -37.01 10.57 8.50
N ALA A 382 -37.02 11.37 7.43
CA ALA A 382 -37.91 11.18 6.29
C ALA A 382 -37.68 9.84 5.57
N GLU A 383 -36.47 9.30 5.62
CA GLU A 383 -36.06 8.01 5.03
C GLU A 383 -36.16 6.84 6.04
N ASN A 384 -36.71 7.04 7.25
CA ASN A 384 -36.73 6.05 8.34
C ASN A 384 -35.34 5.45 8.67
N LYS A 385 -34.29 6.27 8.62
CA LYS A 385 -32.94 5.91 8.96
C LYS A 385 -32.54 6.40 10.36
N SER A 386 -31.47 5.82 10.95
CA SER A 386 -30.92 6.29 12.22
C SER A 386 -30.45 7.74 12.13
N THR A 387 -30.73 8.54 13.15
CA THR A 387 -30.29 9.93 13.29
C THR A 387 -29.00 10.06 14.11
N GLU A 388 -28.48 8.97 14.68
CA GLU A 388 -27.38 8.98 15.65
C GLU A 388 -26.13 9.74 15.15
N ALA A 389 -25.75 9.53 13.89
CA ALA A 389 -24.59 10.21 13.30
C ALA A 389 -24.83 11.72 13.15
N ALA A 390 -26.05 12.13 12.76
CA ALA A 390 -26.41 13.52 12.63
C ALA A 390 -26.49 14.21 14.01
N ASP A 391 -27.02 13.51 15.02
CA ASP A 391 -27.09 14.02 16.39
C ASP A 391 -25.69 14.24 16.98
N LYS A 392 -24.75 13.30 16.77
CA LYS A 392 -23.35 13.46 17.14
C LYS A 392 -22.70 14.66 16.44
N ASN A 393 -22.96 14.85 15.16
CA ASN A 393 -22.46 15.99 14.41
C ASN A 393 -23.01 17.33 14.93
N ILE A 394 -24.30 17.40 15.23
CA ILE A 394 -24.96 18.58 15.80
C ILE A 394 -24.30 18.93 17.16
N GLN A 395 -24.14 17.94 18.04
CA GLN A 395 -23.51 18.16 19.33
C GLN A 395 -22.04 18.60 19.17
N MET A 396 -21.29 17.94 18.32
CA MET A 396 -19.89 18.32 18.00
C MET A 396 -19.78 19.79 17.56
N ILE A 397 -20.66 20.25 16.67
CA ILE A 397 -20.60 21.65 16.22
C ILE A 397 -20.95 22.63 17.32
N LYS A 398 -21.92 22.32 18.20
CA LYS A 398 -22.24 23.14 19.37
C LYS A 398 -21.04 23.28 20.31
N ASP A 399 -20.36 22.16 20.58
CA ASP A 399 -19.17 22.14 21.45
C ASP A 399 -17.99 22.92 20.83
N LEU A 400 -17.77 22.74 19.52
CA LEU A 400 -16.73 23.46 18.79
C LEU A 400 -17.02 24.96 18.71
N LYS A 401 -18.27 25.39 18.52
CA LYS A 401 -18.67 26.80 18.52
C LYS A 401 -18.38 27.46 19.86
N ILE A 402 -18.64 26.76 20.99
CA ILE A 402 -18.32 27.25 22.34
C ILE A 402 -16.81 27.36 22.54
N LYS A 403 -16.06 26.33 22.10
CA LYS A 403 -14.62 26.26 22.29
C LYS A 403 -13.84 27.22 21.40
N TYR A 404 -14.35 27.51 20.21
CA TYR A 404 -13.68 28.30 19.17
C TYR A 404 -14.66 29.30 18.52
N PRO A 405 -15.18 30.29 19.27
CA PRO A 405 -16.25 31.18 18.79
C PRO A 405 -15.85 32.03 17.61
N ASP A 406 -14.59 32.47 17.52
CA ASP A 406 -14.10 33.48 16.56
C ASP A 406 -12.78 33.09 15.88
N GLN A 407 -12.58 31.82 15.54
CA GLN A 407 -11.35 31.49 14.81
C GLN A 407 -11.43 31.95 13.34
N PRO A 408 -10.39 32.72 12.87
CA PRO A 408 -10.34 33.28 11.52
C PRO A 408 -10.05 32.28 10.43
#